data_55e0b55ed2a09f227c795475d59f32b4
#
_entry.id   55e0b55ed2a09f227c795475d59f32b4
#
_cell.length_a   1.000
_cell.length_b   1.000
_cell.length_c   1.000
_cell.angle_alpha   90.00
_cell.angle_beta   90.00
_cell.angle_gamma   90.00
#
_symmetry.space_group_name_H-M   'P 1'
#
loop_
_entity.id
_entity.type
_entity.pdbx_description
1 polymer ?
#
loop_
_entity_poly.entity_id
_entity_poly.type
_entity_poly.pdbx_seq_one_letter_code
_entity_poly.pdbx_strand_id
1 'polypeptide(L)'
;PYEADAQLVYLERQGIINGIISEDSDLLVFGAKRLLSKLDQHGECIEINRSDFAACRDISLIGWTDADFRRMCILSGCDYLPNIPKVGIKTAYRSMRKYKNVERVLKALQLEGHLQVPKDYLDSFKQAERTFLYQWVFCPKAQKLVNLTPLDDDVKLEDMPYIGVEVEQELAIGVACGDLDPFTKEPINLKPSTASRAIPGAIRRHIPASSADLKPAKPIDSFFTPRRVPLAELDPN
;
A
#
# COMPACT_ATOMS: atom_id res chain seq x y z
N PRO A 1 10.08 6.55 -5.99
CA PRO A 1 10.59 6.66 -7.37
C PRO A 1 10.06 5.58 -8.30
N TYR A 2 9.42 4.55 -7.73
CA TYR A 2 8.72 3.48 -8.49
C TYR A 2 7.24 3.48 -8.12
N GLU A 3 6.78 2.52 -7.32
CA GLU A 3 5.37 2.41 -6.96
C GLU A 3 5.02 3.18 -5.70
N ALA A 4 3.90 3.90 -5.73
CA ALA A 4 3.42 4.68 -4.59
C ALA A 4 3.04 3.79 -3.40
N ASP A 5 2.47 2.61 -3.65
CA ASP A 5 1.97 1.72 -2.60
C ASP A 5 3.08 1.21 -1.70
N ALA A 6 4.17 0.71 -2.30
CA ALA A 6 5.35 0.31 -1.55
C ALA A 6 5.95 1.48 -0.75
N GLN A 7 5.99 2.68 -1.35
CA GLN A 7 6.51 3.89 -0.71
C GLN A 7 5.65 4.31 0.48
N LEU A 8 4.33 4.30 0.35
CA LEU A 8 3.41 4.65 1.43
C LEU A 8 3.53 3.67 2.60
N VAL A 9 3.60 2.37 2.31
CA VAL A 9 3.81 1.34 3.35
C VAL A 9 5.16 1.51 4.04
N TYR A 10 6.21 1.87 3.31
CA TYR A 10 7.51 2.17 3.90
C TYR A 10 7.44 3.35 4.86
N LEU A 11 6.81 4.45 4.45
CA LEU A 11 6.65 5.65 5.29
C LEU A 11 5.84 5.35 6.56
N GLU A 12 4.80 4.52 6.46
CA GLU A 12 4.02 4.07 7.60
C GLU A 12 4.85 3.20 8.55
N ARG A 13 5.63 2.24 8.02
CA ARG A 13 6.53 1.40 8.83
C ARG A 13 7.58 2.21 9.56
N GLN A 14 8.07 3.30 8.94
CA GLN A 14 9.03 4.23 9.56
C GLN A 14 8.38 5.20 10.55
N GLY A 15 7.06 5.17 10.73
CA GLY A 15 6.32 6.07 11.61
C GLY A 15 6.28 7.52 11.13
N ILE A 16 6.51 7.76 9.84
CA ILE A 16 6.44 9.10 9.22
C ILE A 16 4.99 9.46 8.96
N ILE A 17 4.16 8.49 8.59
CA ILE A 17 2.71 8.62 8.43
C ILE A 17 2.01 7.61 9.34
N ASN A 18 0.76 7.92 9.73
CA ASN A 18 -0.03 7.13 10.67
C ASN A 18 -1.08 6.22 10.01
N GLY A 19 -1.23 6.32 8.72
CA GLY A 19 -2.16 5.52 7.93
C GLY A 19 -2.17 5.97 6.48
N ILE A 20 -2.77 5.16 5.62
CA ILE A 20 -2.79 5.34 4.18
C ILE A 20 -4.24 5.46 3.73
N ILE A 21 -4.56 6.46 2.92
CA ILE A 21 -5.86 6.62 2.29
C ILE A 21 -5.74 6.13 0.85
N SER A 22 -6.42 5.04 0.54
CA SER A 22 -6.42 4.47 -0.81
C SER A 22 -7.59 3.50 -1.00
N GLU A 23 -7.98 3.28 -2.26
CA GLU A 23 -8.90 2.21 -2.65
C GLU A 23 -8.16 0.91 -3.00
N ASP A 24 -6.84 0.97 -3.09
CA ASP A 24 -6.03 -0.19 -3.47
C ASP A 24 -5.81 -1.15 -2.30
N SER A 25 -6.27 -2.38 -2.47
CA SER A 25 -6.13 -3.44 -1.48
C SER A 25 -4.73 -4.05 -1.43
N ASP A 26 -3.91 -3.88 -2.47
CA ASP A 26 -2.55 -4.43 -2.54
C ASP A 26 -1.63 -3.78 -1.49
N LEU A 27 -1.98 -2.59 -1.00
CA LEU A 27 -1.35 -1.99 0.18
C LEU A 27 -1.33 -2.93 1.39
N LEU A 28 -2.40 -3.71 1.60
CA LEU A 28 -2.44 -4.71 2.67
C LEU A 28 -1.46 -5.87 2.39
N VAL A 29 -1.23 -6.21 1.13
CA VAL A 29 -0.28 -7.25 0.74
C VAL A 29 1.16 -6.78 0.93
N PHE A 30 1.46 -5.52 0.62
CA PHE A 30 2.72 -4.86 0.96
C PHE A 30 2.95 -4.77 2.47
N GLY A 31 1.90 -4.84 3.27
CA GLY A 31 1.99 -4.87 4.73
C GLY A 31 1.61 -3.56 5.41
N ALA A 32 0.73 -2.77 4.82
CA ALA A 32 0.12 -1.61 5.48
C ALA A 32 -0.51 -2.02 6.81
N LYS A 33 -0.32 -1.20 7.83
CA LYS A 33 -0.89 -1.41 9.17
C LYS A 33 -2.30 -0.85 9.25
N ARG A 34 -2.52 0.31 8.62
CA ARG A 34 -3.76 1.06 8.68
C ARG A 34 -4.14 1.63 7.32
N LEU A 35 -5.15 1.04 6.70
CA LEU A 35 -5.71 1.48 5.42
C LEU A 35 -7.08 2.10 5.65
N LEU A 36 -7.27 3.31 5.12
CA LEU A 36 -8.52 4.06 5.12
C LEU A 36 -9.06 4.03 3.69
N SER A 37 -10.16 3.31 3.46
CA SER A 37 -10.78 3.21 2.14
C SER A 37 -12.19 3.78 2.14
N LYS A 38 -12.73 4.04 0.95
CA LYS A 38 -14.07 4.58 0.74
C LYS A 38 -14.30 5.90 1.47
N LEU A 39 -13.27 6.78 1.45
CA LEU A 39 -13.40 8.11 2.01
C LEU A 39 -14.41 8.91 1.19
N ASP A 40 -15.47 9.35 1.85
CA ASP A 40 -16.53 10.15 1.23
C ASP A 40 -16.33 11.66 1.43
N GLN A 41 -17.24 12.45 0.84
CA GLN A 41 -17.19 13.91 0.93
C GLN A 41 -17.47 14.45 2.36
N HIS A 42 -17.97 13.63 3.27
CA HIS A 42 -18.25 13.98 4.66
C HIS A 42 -17.11 13.60 5.60
N GLY A 43 -16.07 12.94 5.07
CA GLY A 43 -14.93 12.46 5.85
C GLY A 43 -15.17 11.10 6.51
N GLU A 44 -16.23 10.39 6.14
CA GLU A 44 -16.46 9.01 6.58
C GLU A 44 -15.64 8.05 5.71
N CYS A 45 -15.04 7.04 6.33
CA CYS A 45 -14.25 6.04 5.64
C CYS A 45 -14.34 4.68 6.34
N ILE A 46 -13.92 3.63 5.63
CA ILE A 46 -13.73 2.31 6.22
C ILE A 46 -12.27 2.19 6.63
N GLU A 47 -12.02 2.05 7.92
CA GLU A 47 -10.69 1.74 8.44
C GLU A 47 -10.47 0.23 8.47
N ILE A 48 -9.38 -0.22 7.84
CA ILE A 48 -8.89 -1.58 7.89
C ILE A 48 -7.58 -1.56 8.67
N ASN A 49 -7.62 -2.09 9.89
CA ASN A 49 -6.44 -2.20 10.73
C ASN A 49 -5.91 -3.64 10.70
N ARG A 50 -4.61 -3.78 10.46
CA ARG A 50 -3.98 -5.11 10.40
C ARG A 50 -4.08 -5.89 11.70
N SER A 51 -4.11 -5.21 12.86
CA SER A 51 -4.35 -5.85 14.16
C SER A 51 -5.69 -6.57 14.24
N ASP A 52 -6.67 -6.14 13.44
CA ASP A 52 -8.03 -6.64 13.47
C ASP A 52 -8.30 -7.74 12.44
N PHE A 53 -7.27 -8.21 11.73
CA PHE A 53 -7.39 -9.30 10.76
C PHE A 53 -7.96 -10.58 11.37
N ALA A 54 -7.68 -10.83 12.66
CA ALA A 54 -8.26 -11.95 13.39
C ALA A 54 -9.79 -11.85 13.57
N ALA A 55 -10.36 -10.65 13.48
CA ALA A 55 -11.80 -10.40 13.58
C ALA A 55 -12.55 -10.58 12.25
N CYS A 56 -11.86 -10.90 11.15
CA CYS A 56 -12.48 -11.14 9.86
C CYS A 56 -13.48 -12.32 9.94
N ARG A 57 -14.73 -12.08 9.46
CA ARG A 57 -15.83 -13.06 9.62
C ARG A 57 -15.90 -14.07 8.49
N ASP A 58 -15.61 -13.66 7.26
CA ASP A 58 -15.76 -14.51 6.06
C ASP A 58 -14.66 -15.56 5.96
N ILE A 59 -13.45 -15.21 6.41
CA ILE A 59 -12.29 -16.09 6.48
C ILE A 59 -11.59 -15.87 7.83
N SER A 60 -11.15 -16.96 8.47
CA SER A 60 -10.44 -16.84 9.75
C SER A 60 -8.94 -16.70 9.51
N LEU A 61 -8.39 -15.52 9.79
CA LEU A 61 -6.96 -15.24 9.72
C LEU A 61 -6.24 -15.43 11.06
N ILE A 62 -6.89 -16.05 12.04
CA ILE A 62 -6.29 -16.38 13.35
C ILE A 62 -5.08 -17.29 13.14
N GLY A 63 -3.93 -16.88 13.67
CA GLY A 63 -2.66 -17.62 13.56
C GLY A 63 -2.01 -17.56 12.17
N TRP A 64 -2.46 -16.66 11.30
CA TRP A 64 -1.82 -16.40 10.02
C TRP A 64 -0.65 -15.42 10.18
N THR A 65 0.44 -15.71 9.50
CA THR A 65 1.56 -14.79 9.35
C THR A 65 1.31 -13.83 8.20
N ASP A 66 2.08 -12.73 8.13
CA ASP A 66 2.06 -11.83 6.99
C ASP A 66 2.42 -12.53 5.67
N ALA A 67 3.31 -13.52 5.75
CA ALA A 67 3.66 -14.36 4.59
C ALA A 67 2.48 -15.24 4.14
N ASP A 68 1.75 -15.86 5.08
CA ASP A 68 0.57 -16.65 4.72
C ASP A 68 -0.50 -15.79 4.05
N PHE A 69 -0.74 -14.59 4.59
CA PHE A 69 -1.68 -13.63 4.03
C PHE A 69 -1.27 -13.18 2.62
N ARG A 70 -0.03 -12.74 2.46
CA ARG A 70 0.52 -12.31 1.16
C ARG A 70 0.40 -13.42 0.12
N ARG A 71 0.81 -14.64 0.45
CA ARG A 71 0.73 -15.81 -0.45
C ARG A 71 -0.70 -16.14 -0.85
N MET A 72 -1.64 -16.04 0.07
CA MET A 72 -3.06 -16.21 -0.23
C MET A 72 -3.55 -15.14 -1.23
N CYS A 73 -3.19 -13.89 -1.02
CA CYS A 73 -3.57 -12.79 -1.91
C CYS A 73 -2.99 -12.98 -3.32
N ILE A 74 -1.70 -13.29 -3.43
CA ILE A 74 -1.06 -13.55 -4.73
C ILE A 74 -1.74 -14.71 -5.45
N LEU A 75 -2.06 -15.81 -4.77
CA LEU A 75 -2.79 -16.95 -5.36
C LEU A 75 -4.19 -16.57 -5.84
N SER A 76 -4.83 -15.59 -5.21
CA SER A 76 -6.17 -15.10 -5.61
C SER A 76 -6.14 -14.17 -6.81
N GLY A 77 -4.94 -13.73 -7.22
CA GLY A 77 -4.68 -12.76 -8.26
C GLY A 77 -4.30 -11.39 -7.71
N CYS A 78 -3.28 -10.78 -8.27
CA CYS A 78 -2.79 -9.44 -7.98
C CYS A 78 -2.23 -8.80 -9.26
N ASP A 79 -1.81 -7.56 -9.20
CA ASP A 79 -1.28 -6.81 -10.35
C ASP A 79 -0.04 -7.47 -10.98
N TYR A 80 0.75 -8.21 -10.20
CA TYR A 80 1.96 -8.88 -10.69
C TYR A 80 1.74 -10.29 -11.21
N LEU A 81 0.62 -10.94 -10.84
CA LEU A 81 0.32 -12.30 -11.23
C LEU A 81 -1.20 -12.53 -11.32
N PRO A 82 -1.73 -12.83 -12.51
CA PRO A 82 -3.13 -13.22 -12.62
C PRO A 82 -3.37 -14.55 -11.88
N ASN A 83 -4.56 -14.69 -11.33
CA ASN A 83 -4.95 -15.93 -10.65
C ASN A 83 -5.07 -17.10 -11.64
N ILE A 84 -4.89 -18.30 -11.13
CA ILE A 84 -5.27 -19.51 -11.86
C ILE A 84 -6.80 -19.49 -12.06
N PRO A 85 -7.31 -19.74 -13.27
CA PRO A 85 -8.75 -19.74 -13.53
C PRO A 85 -9.53 -20.53 -12.47
N LYS A 86 -10.61 -19.96 -11.92
CA LYS A 86 -11.43 -20.48 -10.82
C LYS A 86 -10.78 -20.51 -9.43
N VAL A 87 -9.55 -20.03 -9.27
CA VAL A 87 -8.89 -19.86 -7.97
C VAL A 87 -9.06 -18.40 -7.52
N GLY A 88 -10.14 -18.12 -6.80
CA GLY A 88 -10.32 -16.84 -6.13
C GLY A 88 -9.95 -16.92 -4.65
N ILE A 89 -10.17 -15.83 -3.92
CA ILE A 89 -9.73 -15.67 -2.52
C ILE A 89 -10.16 -16.80 -1.59
N LYS A 90 -11.39 -17.33 -1.72
CA LYS A 90 -11.88 -18.44 -0.87
C LYS A 90 -11.16 -19.74 -1.15
N THR A 91 -10.83 -20.03 -2.41
CA THR A 91 -10.07 -21.21 -2.80
C THR A 91 -8.62 -21.09 -2.35
N ALA A 92 -7.99 -19.93 -2.61
CA ALA A 92 -6.64 -19.61 -2.16
C ALA A 92 -6.51 -19.75 -0.63
N TYR A 93 -7.47 -19.19 0.13
CA TYR A 93 -7.52 -19.31 1.58
C TYR A 93 -7.58 -20.77 2.06
N ARG A 94 -8.52 -21.57 1.51
CA ARG A 94 -8.66 -22.98 1.90
C ARG A 94 -7.39 -23.78 1.62
N SER A 95 -6.79 -23.54 0.46
CA SER A 95 -5.58 -24.23 0.02
C SER A 95 -4.38 -23.84 0.89
N MET A 96 -4.16 -22.56 1.14
CA MET A 96 -3.09 -22.08 2.01
C MET A 96 -3.28 -22.58 3.45
N ARG A 97 -4.50 -22.55 3.98
CA ARG A 97 -4.79 -23.08 5.32
C ARG A 97 -4.46 -24.56 5.45
N LYS A 98 -4.75 -25.35 4.40
CA LYS A 98 -4.53 -26.80 4.38
C LYS A 98 -3.08 -27.19 4.20
N TYR A 99 -2.40 -26.55 3.24
CA TYR A 99 -1.08 -27.01 2.80
C TYR A 99 0.08 -26.14 3.30
N LYS A 100 -0.18 -24.89 3.69
CA LYS A 100 0.83 -23.93 4.23
C LYS A 100 2.01 -23.60 3.29
N ASN A 101 2.13 -24.28 2.18
CA ASN A 101 3.21 -24.16 1.22
C ASN A 101 2.65 -24.07 -0.20
N VAL A 102 3.08 -23.07 -0.95
CA VAL A 102 2.56 -22.77 -2.30
C VAL A 102 2.82 -23.91 -3.28
N GLU A 103 3.99 -24.54 -3.25
CA GLU A 103 4.31 -25.66 -4.13
C GLU A 103 3.35 -26.85 -3.90
N ARG A 104 3.01 -27.12 -2.63
CA ARG A 104 2.04 -28.15 -2.28
C ARG A 104 0.63 -27.76 -2.72
N VAL A 105 0.28 -26.48 -2.60
CA VAL A 105 -0.99 -25.95 -3.12
C VAL A 105 -1.08 -26.18 -4.62
N LEU A 106 -0.07 -25.79 -5.39
CA LEU A 106 -0.09 -25.93 -6.85
C LEU A 106 -0.15 -27.39 -7.28
N LYS A 107 0.59 -28.29 -6.62
CA LYS A 107 0.52 -29.73 -6.87
C LYS A 107 -0.88 -30.29 -6.58
N ALA A 108 -1.52 -29.86 -5.48
CA ALA A 108 -2.86 -30.29 -5.14
C ALA A 108 -3.89 -29.83 -6.19
N LEU A 109 -3.81 -28.54 -6.60
CA LEU A 109 -4.68 -27.99 -7.65
C LEU A 109 -4.53 -28.71 -8.99
N GLN A 110 -3.30 -29.11 -9.36
CA GLN A 110 -3.04 -29.90 -10.56
C GLN A 110 -3.66 -31.29 -10.48
N LEU A 111 -3.60 -31.94 -9.30
CA LEU A 111 -4.16 -33.29 -9.10
C LEU A 111 -5.69 -33.29 -9.08
N GLU A 112 -6.33 -32.21 -8.72
CA GLU A 112 -7.80 -32.08 -8.77
C GLU A 112 -8.37 -32.12 -10.21
N GLY A 113 -7.50 -32.03 -11.23
CA GLY A 113 -7.84 -32.30 -12.64
C GLY A 113 -8.74 -31.28 -13.34
N HIS A 114 -9.28 -30.31 -12.58
CA HIS A 114 -10.21 -29.30 -13.09
C HIS A 114 -9.55 -27.94 -13.33
N LEU A 115 -8.29 -27.81 -12.94
CA LEU A 115 -7.56 -26.55 -12.99
C LEU A 115 -6.29 -26.71 -13.83
N GLN A 116 -6.15 -25.81 -14.78
CA GLN A 116 -4.93 -25.72 -15.60
C GLN A 116 -3.94 -24.80 -14.92
N VAL A 117 -2.95 -25.36 -14.23
CA VAL A 117 -1.85 -24.60 -13.64
C VAL A 117 -0.75 -24.44 -14.69
N PRO A 118 -0.37 -23.21 -15.10
CA PRO A 118 0.75 -22.98 -16.00
C PRO A 118 2.06 -23.58 -15.44
N LYS A 119 2.94 -24.06 -16.30
CA LYS A 119 4.19 -24.73 -15.89
C LYS A 119 5.13 -23.79 -15.12
N ASP A 120 5.15 -22.53 -15.50
CA ASP A 120 5.98 -21.45 -14.98
C ASP A 120 5.31 -20.65 -13.85
N TYR A 121 4.08 -21.07 -13.46
CA TYR A 121 3.32 -20.33 -12.46
C TYR A 121 4.05 -20.18 -11.12
N LEU A 122 4.77 -21.22 -10.69
CA LEU A 122 5.52 -21.16 -9.42
C LEU A 122 6.64 -20.11 -9.47
N ASP A 123 7.34 -20.01 -10.59
CA ASP A 123 8.43 -19.03 -10.74
C ASP A 123 7.85 -17.61 -10.81
N SER A 124 6.78 -17.42 -11.57
CA SER A 124 6.04 -16.16 -11.61
C SER A 124 5.48 -15.79 -10.24
N PHE A 125 5.00 -16.76 -9.46
CA PHE A 125 4.56 -16.56 -8.10
C PHE A 125 5.70 -16.06 -7.18
N LYS A 126 6.87 -16.67 -7.26
CA LYS A 126 8.06 -16.25 -6.52
C LYS A 126 8.48 -14.82 -6.90
N GLN A 127 8.40 -14.48 -8.19
CA GLN A 127 8.68 -13.11 -8.64
C GLN A 127 7.68 -12.11 -8.04
N ALA A 128 6.38 -12.40 -8.09
CA ALA A 128 5.35 -11.57 -7.49
C ALA A 128 5.55 -11.41 -5.96
N GLU A 129 5.86 -12.50 -5.24
CA GLU A 129 6.14 -12.43 -3.80
C GLU A 129 7.37 -11.56 -3.50
N ARG A 130 8.44 -11.67 -4.29
CA ARG A 130 9.64 -10.83 -4.16
C ARG A 130 9.36 -9.37 -4.49
N THR A 131 8.48 -9.09 -5.47
CA THR A 131 8.06 -7.72 -5.79
C THR A 131 7.37 -7.07 -4.58
N PHE A 132 6.45 -7.75 -3.91
CA PHE A 132 5.83 -7.25 -2.69
C PHE A 132 6.81 -7.06 -1.53
N LEU A 133 7.89 -7.82 -1.47
CA LEU A 133 8.86 -7.76 -0.38
C LEU A 133 9.95 -6.72 -0.61
N TYR A 134 10.51 -6.67 -1.81
CA TYR A 134 11.78 -6.01 -2.09
C TYR A 134 11.68 -4.81 -3.03
N GLN A 135 10.46 -4.32 -3.28
CA GLN A 135 10.24 -3.11 -4.08
C GLN A 135 11.13 -1.95 -3.61
N TRP A 136 11.67 -1.19 -4.58
CA TRP A 136 12.48 -0.02 -4.29
C TRP A 136 11.63 1.11 -3.71
N VAL A 137 12.08 1.69 -2.61
CA VAL A 137 11.46 2.83 -1.93
C VAL A 137 12.50 3.87 -1.57
N PHE A 138 12.09 5.12 -1.45
CA PHE A 138 12.97 6.20 -1.03
C PHE A 138 12.92 6.36 0.49
N CYS A 139 14.10 6.35 1.13
CA CYS A 139 14.23 6.63 2.55
C CYS A 139 14.48 8.14 2.78
N PRO A 140 13.51 8.91 3.33
CA PRO A 140 13.69 10.35 3.53
C PRO A 140 14.81 10.68 4.52
N LYS A 141 15.06 9.80 5.49
CA LYS A 141 16.12 10.00 6.50
C LYS A 141 17.53 9.81 5.91
N ALA A 142 17.70 8.76 5.12
CA ALA A 142 18.98 8.44 4.49
C ALA A 142 19.16 9.13 3.12
N GLN A 143 18.10 9.73 2.60
CA GLN A 143 18.05 10.39 1.27
C GLN A 143 18.56 9.49 0.14
N LYS A 144 18.18 8.21 0.17
CA LYS A 144 18.57 7.21 -0.84
C LYS A 144 17.50 6.17 -1.05
N LEU A 145 17.63 5.40 -2.12
CA LEU A 145 16.83 4.21 -2.34
C LEU A 145 17.23 3.10 -1.37
N VAL A 146 16.22 2.38 -0.92
CA VAL A 146 16.35 1.15 -0.13
C VAL A 146 15.26 0.19 -0.57
N ASN A 147 15.39 -1.09 -0.23
CA ASN A 147 14.28 -2.03 -0.43
C ASN A 147 13.25 -1.90 0.70
N LEU A 148 11.97 -2.13 0.39
CA LEU A 148 10.85 -2.06 1.33
C LEU A 148 11.08 -2.97 2.56
N THR A 149 11.66 -4.14 2.32
CA THR A 149 12.13 -5.06 3.35
C THR A 149 13.63 -5.30 3.11
N PRO A 150 14.47 -5.39 4.14
CA PRO A 150 15.86 -5.79 3.97
C PRO A 150 15.95 -7.09 3.20
N LEU A 151 16.95 -7.21 2.34
CA LEU A 151 17.19 -8.44 1.58
C LEU A 151 17.59 -9.57 2.52
N ASP A 152 17.07 -10.76 2.28
CA ASP A 152 17.56 -11.98 2.91
C ASP A 152 18.96 -12.33 2.37
N ASP A 153 19.78 -13.03 3.13
CA ASP A 153 21.18 -13.31 2.79
C ASP A 153 21.35 -14.09 1.49
N ASP A 154 20.35 -14.86 1.10
CA ASP A 154 20.33 -15.69 -0.11
C ASP A 154 19.71 -14.99 -1.34
N VAL A 155 19.23 -13.74 -1.19
CA VAL A 155 18.55 -12.99 -2.25
C VAL A 155 19.47 -11.93 -2.84
N LYS A 156 19.68 -11.99 -4.17
CA LYS A 156 20.49 -11.02 -4.89
C LYS A 156 19.61 -10.11 -5.75
N LEU A 157 19.94 -8.82 -5.76
CA LEU A 157 19.23 -7.83 -6.58
C LEU A 157 19.35 -8.12 -8.09
N GLU A 158 20.49 -8.68 -8.51
CA GLU A 158 20.75 -9.05 -9.90
C GLU A 158 19.73 -10.05 -10.44
N ASP A 159 19.18 -10.90 -9.56
CA ASP A 159 18.18 -11.90 -9.89
C ASP A 159 16.74 -11.33 -9.96
N MET A 160 16.57 -10.03 -9.69
CA MET A 160 15.26 -9.38 -9.57
C MET A 160 15.12 -8.13 -10.47
N PRO A 161 15.40 -8.22 -11.79
CA PRO A 161 15.29 -7.04 -12.66
C PRO A 161 13.86 -6.48 -12.74
N TYR A 162 12.86 -7.27 -12.38
CA TYR A 162 11.44 -6.90 -12.38
C TYR A 162 11.03 -5.93 -11.24
N ILE A 163 11.84 -5.75 -10.20
CA ILE A 163 11.59 -4.72 -9.18
C ILE A 163 12.16 -3.35 -9.56
N GLY A 164 12.75 -3.21 -10.75
CA GLY A 164 13.46 -2.03 -11.21
C GLY A 164 14.94 -2.03 -10.84
N VAL A 165 15.65 -1.01 -11.31
CA VAL A 165 17.07 -0.84 -11.05
C VAL A 165 17.32 0.24 -10.03
N GLU A 166 18.41 0.14 -9.29
CA GLU A 166 18.86 1.24 -8.44
C GLU A 166 19.20 2.45 -9.31
N VAL A 167 18.63 3.60 -8.97
CA VAL A 167 18.94 4.86 -9.64
C VAL A 167 19.87 5.69 -8.77
N GLU A 168 20.63 6.59 -9.41
CA GLU A 168 21.54 7.48 -8.72
C GLU A 168 20.81 8.31 -7.64
N GLN A 169 21.53 8.61 -6.56
CA GLN A 169 20.95 9.25 -5.39
C GLN A 169 20.33 10.61 -5.71
N GLU A 170 20.98 11.44 -6.51
CA GLU A 170 20.47 12.75 -6.90
C GLU A 170 19.15 12.64 -7.67
N LEU A 171 19.07 11.67 -8.56
CA LEU A 171 17.87 11.39 -9.34
C LEU A 171 16.72 10.89 -8.42
N ALA A 172 17.03 10.01 -7.48
CA ALA A 172 16.06 9.52 -6.51
C ALA A 172 15.51 10.63 -5.63
N ILE A 173 16.36 11.56 -5.18
CA ILE A 173 15.96 12.75 -4.42
C ILE A 173 15.04 13.63 -5.26
N GLY A 174 15.43 13.96 -6.48
CA GLY A 174 14.65 14.82 -7.37
C GLY A 174 13.24 14.28 -7.64
N VAL A 175 13.12 12.97 -7.87
CA VAL A 175 11.82 12.31 -8.03
C VAL A 175 11.02 12.30 -6.73
N ALA A 176 11.66 12.00 -5.59
CA ALA A 176 10.98 11.95 -4.31
C ALA A 176 10.50 13.33 -3.82
N CYS A 177 11.21 14.38 -4.17
CA CYS A 177 10.81 15.77 -3.86
C CYS A 177 9.76 16.33 -4.84
N GLY A 178 9.49 15.64 -5.95
CA GLY A 178 8.58 16.12 -6.99
C GLY A 178 9.19 17.15 -7.94
N ASP A 179 10.50 17.25 -7.98
CA ASP A 179 11.25 18.12 -8.91
C ASP A 179 11.41 17.48 -10.29
N LEU A 180 11.47 16.13 -10.31
CA LEU A 180 11.62 15.34 -11.52
C LEU A 180 10.41 14.41 -11.73
N ASP A 181 10.02 14.27 -12.98
CA ASP A 181 9.02 13.30 -13.40
C ASP A 181 9.52 11.86 -13.15
N PRO A 182 8.72 10.98 -12.50
CA PRO A 182 9.17 9.64 -12.14
C PRO A 182 9.43 8.71 -13.34
N PHE A 183 8.89 9.01 -14.52
CA PHE A 183 9.06 8.22 -15.74
C PHE A 183 10.16 8.79 -16.63
N THR A 184 10.02 10.06 -17.00
CA THR A 184 10.96 10.71 -17.94
C THR A 184 12.26 11.17 -17.28
N LYS A 185 12.26 11.35 -15.95
CA LYS A 185 13.35 11.93 -15.15
C LYS A 185 13.68 13.38 -15.54
N GLU A 186 12.79 14.03 -16.27
CA GLU A 186 12.92 15.43 -16.63
C GLU A 186 12.33 16.34 -15.56
N PRO A 187 12.79 17.61 -15.45
CA PRO A 187 12.24 18.58 -14.51
C PRO A 187 10.75 18.82 -14.74
N ILE A 188 9.97 18.74 -13.65
CA ILE A 188 8.53 19.04 -13.68
C ILE A 188 8.35 20.56 -13.78
N ASN A 189 8.12 21.06 -14.98
CA ASN A 189 7.81 22.46 -15.22
C ASN A 189 6.33 22.74 -14.94
N LEU A 190 5.99 23.11 -13.72
CA LEU A 190 4.68 23.64 -13.39
C LEU A 190 4.52 25.01 -14.05
N LYS A 191 4.03 25.06 -15.28
CA LYS A 191 3.57 26.34 -15.85
C LYS A 191 2.46 26.83 -14.93
N PRO A 192 2.57 28.07 -14.37
CA PRO A 192 1.45 28.61 -13.61
C PRO A 192 0.23 28.59 -14.52
N SER A 193 -0.80 27.89 -14.11
CA SER A 193 -2.06 27.83 -14.85
C SER A 193 -2.62 29.24 -14.92
N THR A 194 -2.47 29.91 -16.06
CA THR A 194 -3.10 31.21 -16.36
C THR A 194 -4.61 31.07 -16.59
N ALA A 195 -5.13 29.85 -16.49
CA ALA A 195 -6.55 29.59 -16.50
C ALA A 195 -7.12 29.59 -15.08
N SER A 196 -7.14 30.75 -14.40
CA SER A 196 -8.18 31.00 -13.42
C SER A 196 -9.51 31.01 -14.17
N ARG A 197 -10.11 29.86 -14.38
CA ARG A 197 -11.54 29.78 -14.71
C ARG A 197 -12.26 30.51 -13.59
N ALA A 198 -12.66 31.76 -13.89
CA ALA A 198 -13.55 32.51 -13.02
C ALA A 198 -14.79 31.64 -12.83
N ILE A 199 -14.97 31.08 -11.65
CA ILE A 199 -16.22 30.44 -11.25
C ILE A 199 -17.22 31.60 -11.14
N PRO A 200 -18.26 31.66 -11.98
CA PRO A 200 -19.26 32.72 -11.87
C PRO A 200 -19.98 32.55 -10.53
N GLY A 201 -19.86 33.54 -9.63
CA GLY A 201 -20.49 33.52 -8.33
C GLY A 201 -19.57 33.36 -7.12
N ALA A 202 -18.24 33.24 -7.30
CA ALA A 202 -17.32 33.23 -6.15
C ALA A 202 -17.21 34.66 -5.58
N ILE A 203 -17.71 34.88 -4.38
CA ILE A 203 -17.51 36.09 -3.61
C ILE A 203 -15.99 36.25 -3.41
N ARG A 204 -15.39 37.25 -4.05
CA ARG A 204 -13.99 37.65 -3.81
C ARG A 204 -13.85 38.07 -2.36
N ARG A 205 -13.33 37.21 -1.51
CA ARG A 205 -12.83 37.61 -0.20
C ARG A 205 -11.55 38.38 -0.42
N HIS A 206 -11.54 39.65 -0.07
CA HIS A 206 -10.36 40.51 -0.06
C HIS A 206 -9.33 39.89 0.89
N ILE A 207 -8.20 39.44 0.36
CA ILE A 207 -7.05 38.99 1.17
C ILE A 207 -6.26 40.27 1.48
N PRO A 208 -6.12 40.68 2.74
CA PRO A 208 -5.33 41.86 3.10
C PRO A 208 -3.85 41.63 2.80
N ALA A 209 -3.21 42.61 2.19
CA ALA A 209 -1.84 42.54 1.70
C ALA A 209 -0.75 42.71 2.78
N SER A 210 -1.03 42.50 4.06
CA SER A 210 -0.08 42.62 5.16
C SER A 210 -0.06 41.36 6.03
N SER A 211 1.13 40.81 6.20
CA SER A 211 1.42 39.63 6.99
C SER A 211 1.27 39.79 8.52
N ALA A 212 0.82 40.96 8.98
CA ALA A 212 0.73 41.30 10.39
C ALA A 212 -0.58 40.89 11.06
N ASP A 213 -1.64 40.52 10.28
CA ASP A 213 -2.99 40.24 10.83
C ASP A 213 -3.43 38.78 10.67
N LEU A 214 -2.55 37.86 10.33
CA LEU A 214 -2.87 36.43 10.31
C LEU A 214 -2.89 35.90 11.74
N LYS A 215 -4.10 35.79 12.31
CA LYS A 215 -4.28 34.97 13.51
C LYS A 215 -3.72 33.57 13.20
N PRO A 216 -2.98 32.95 14.15
CA PRO A 216 -2.43 31.62 13.92
C PRO A 216 -3.55 30.68 13.49
N ALA A 217 -3.35 30.03 12.34
CA ALA A 217 -4.30 29.03 11.85
C ALA A 217 -4.50 27.96 12.94
N LYS A 218 -5.75 27.65 13.22
CA LYS A 218 -6.04 26.56 14.15
C LYS A 218 -5.42 25.30 13.60
N PRO A 219 -4.70 24.49 14.41
CA PRO A 219 -4.16 23.22 13.97
C PRO A 219 -5.29 22.34 13.43
N ILE A 220 -4.99 21.52 12.45
CA ILE A 220 -5.96 20.64 11.77
C ILE A 220 -6.74 19.79 12.79
N ASP A 221 -6.12 19.38 13.88
CA ASP A 221 -6.73 18.61 14.97
C ASP A 221 -7.91 19.33 15.63
N SER A 222 -7.99 20.66 15.53
CA SER A 222 -9.11 21.43 16.09
C SER A 222 -10.40 21.33 15.25
N PHE A 223 -10.33 20.74 14.05
CA PHE A 223 -11.50 20.48 13.21
C PHE A 223 -12.09 19.09 13.43
N PHE A 224 -11.37 18.21 14.13
CA PHE A 224 -11.83 16.88 14.47
C PHE A 224 -12.26 16.86 15.93
N THR A 225 -13.57 16.85 16.17
CA THR A 225 -14.08 16.54 17.51
C THR A 225 -13.86 15.06 17.78
N PRO A 226 -13.09 14.68 18.82
CA PRO A 226 -12.93 13.27 19.15
C PRO A 226 -14.31 12.70 19.50
N ARG A 227 -14.75 11.69 18.75
CA ARG A 227 -15.97 10.95 19.05
C ARG A 227 -15.74 10.26 20.39
N ARG A 228 -16.35 10.76 21.45
CA ARG A 228 -16.37 10.08 22.74
C ARG A 228 -17.14 8.78 22.53
N VAL A 229 -16.42 7.65 22.49
CA VAL A 229 -17.04 6.34 22.67
C VAL A 229 -17.50 6.31 24.13
N PRO A 230 -18.80 6.10 24.44
CA PRO A 230 -19.21 5.86 25.80
C PRO A 230 -18.46 4.61 26.29
N LEU A 231 -17.67 4.74 27.33
CA LEU A 231 -17.20 3.58 28.08
C LEU A 231 -18.46 2.86 28.56
N ALA A 232 -18.70 1.66 28.03
CA ALA A 232 -19.66 0.76 28.63
C ALA A 232 -19.19 0.54 30.06
N GLU A 233 -20.04 0.87 31.02
CA GLU A 233 -19.82 0.56 32.42
C GLU A 233 -19.55 -0.93 32.50
N LEU A 234 -18.34 -1.28 32.91
CA LEU A 234 -17.99 -2.63 33.32
C LEU A 234 -18.71 -2.84 34.66
N ASP A 235 -19.80 -3.60 34.63
CA ASP A 235 -20.39 -4.13 35.82
C ASP A 235 -19.38 -5.00 36.57
N PRO A 236 -19.08 -4.71 37.84
CA PRO A 236 -18.24 -5.58 38.65
C PRO A 236 -19.13 -6.67 39.28
N ASN A 237 -19.22 -7.83 38.62
CA ASN A 237 -19.60 -9.09 39.28
C ASN A 237 -18.98 -10.26 38.54
#